data_600ad9a80badb0c662269c4a2701a29c
#
_entry.id   600ad9a80badb0c662269c4a2701a29c
#
_cell.length_a   1.000
_cell.length_b   1.000
_cell.length_c   1.000
_cell.angle_alpha   90.00
_cell.angle_beta   90.00
_cell.angle_gamma   90.00
#
_symmetry.space_group_name_H-M   'P 1'
#
loop_
_entity.id
_entity.type
_entity.pdbx_description
1 polymer ?
#
loop_
_entity_poly.entity_id
_entity_poly.type
_entity_poly.pdbx_seq_one_letter_code
_entity_poly.pdbx_strand_id
1 'polypeptide(L)'
;MAGDTIAAVATPPGEGGIGIIRVSGPQAFPIAERIFRRARASQHPLASHRLYFGTIRDPETGEVLDRALLLTFRAPHSYTGEDVVEFSCHGSPLLLRRVLQLIWREGARPAQPGEFTQRAFLNGKLDLAQAEAVADLIRARTESQLRAALYLHEGALSRTVRQLSDTLLALLAQVEATIDFSEEIGELDRDAFATQLSELQTQLEQLLMRARSGRLLREGVRVAIVGRPNVGKSSLLNALLGEDRAIVTPIPGTTRDLIEEAFQIQGVPIVVLDTAGLRECPDPVEQIGIERTHRAIEHADLLLMVCDLSEGLTEADRAILATLPADKPRILVWNKADLVPFAPLPQVPPTSGGDQATGPPADRGSLQEGGS
;
A
#
# COMPACT_ATOMS: atom_id res chain seq x y z
N MET A 1 0.91 -26.16 -11.30
CA MET A 1 2.22 -26.27 -10.61
C MET A 1 2.06 -26.91 -9.23
N ALA A 2 1.26 -27.96 -9.13
CA ALA A 2 1.07 -28.68 -7.87
C ALA A 2 2.17 -29.74 -7.78
N GLY A 3 3.13 -29.59 -6.87
CA GLY A 3 4.07 -30.65 -6.57
C GLY A 3 5.46 -30.24 -6.13
N ASP A 4 5.86 -28.99 -6.20
CA ASP A 4 7.17 -28.52 -5.72
C ASP A 4 7.11 -27.89 -4.32
N THR A 5 8.22 -27.92 -3.62
CA THR A 5 8.36 -27.33 -2.28
C THR A 5 9.23 -26.08 -2.36
N ILE A 6 8.75 -24.99 -1.77
CA ILE A 6 9.44 -23.70 -1.76
C ILE A 6 9.90 -23.34 -0.36
N ALA A 7 10.99 -22.57 -0.27
CA ALA A 7 11.51 -22.05 0.98
C ALA A 7 12.08 -20.63 0.82
N ALA A 8 11.83 -19.79 1.81
CA ALA A 8 12.43 -18.47 1.92
C ALA A 8 12.50 -18.00 3.38
N VAL A 9 13.35 -17.00 3.63
CA VAL A 9 13.30 -16.22 4.88
C VAL A 9 12.04 -15.37 4.88
N ALA A 10 11.21 -15.49 5.91
CA ALA A 10 9.92 -14.81 6.04
C ALA A 10 9.98 -13.55 6.92
N THR A 11 11.09 -13.29 7.59
CA THR A 11 11.35 -12.07 8.37
C THR A 11 12.10 -11.02 7.53
N PRO A 12 12.00 -9.72 7.87
CA PRO A 12 12.76 -8.67 7.19
C PRO A 12 14.28 -8.96 7.18
N PRO A 13 15.02 -8.49 6.18
CA PRO A 13 16.48 -8.60 6.16
C PRO A 13 17.11 -7.72 7.25
N GLY A 14 18.24 -8.19 7.81
CA GLY A 14 18.98 -7.50 8.86
C GLY A 14 19.28 -8.41 10.05
N GLU A 15 19.94 -7.86 11.08
CA GLU A 15 20.22 -8.53 12.31
C GLU A 15 19.04 -8.39 13.28
N GLY A 16 18.66 -9.48 13.93
CA GLY A 16 17.57 -9.52 14.90
C GLY A 16 17.68 -10.65 15.88
N GLY A 17 16.86 -10.66 16.92
CA GLY A 17 16.83 -11.77 17.88
C GLY A 17 16.29 -13.07 17.26
N ILE A 18 15.38 -12.97 16.30
CA ILE A 18 14.70 -14.09 15.65
C ILE A 18 14.66 -13.88 14.14
N GLY A 19 14.91 -14.98 13.40
CA GLY A 19 14.69 -15.08 11.97
C GLY A 19 13.88 -16.33 11.64
N ILE A 20 12.87 -16.19 10.79
CA ILE A 20 11.97 -17.30 10.42
C ILE A 20 12.23 -17.70 8.98
N ILE A 21 12.41 -19.00 8.76
CA ILE A 21 12.44 -19.61 7.42
C ILE A 21 11.17 -20.43 7.25
N ARG A 22 10.39 -20.12 6.24
CA ARG A 22 9.15 -20.84 5.89
C ARG A 22 9.42 -21.79 4.73
N VAL A 23 8.89 -23.02 4.86
CA VAL A 23 8.92 -24.05 3.83
C VAL A 23 7.48 -24.48 3.56
N SER A 24 7.05 -24.52 2.29
CA SER A 24 5.69 -24.90 1.90
C SER A 24 5.71 -25.88 0.74
N GLY A 25 4.93 -26.93 0.83
CA GLY A 25 4.79 -27.94 -0.20
C GLY A 25 4.95 -29.39 0.33
N PRO A 26 4.85 -30.40 -0.55
CA PRO A 26 4.78 -31.81 -0.15
C PRO A 26 6.05 -32.32 0.57
N GLN A 27 7.21 -31.72 0.33
CA GLN A 27 8.45 -32.08 0.99
C GLN A 27 8.74 -31.30 2.29
N ALA A 28 7.84 -30.40 2.73
CA ALA A 28 8.08 -29.55 3.91
C ALA A 28 8.36 -30.39 5.16
N PHE A 29 7.54 -31.38 5.47
CA PHE A 29 7.74 -32.27 6.62
C PHE A 29 8.92 -33.24 6.42
N PRO A 30 9.10 -33.92 5.29
CA PRO A 30 10.29 -34.75 5.05
C PRO A 30 11.60 -33.97 5.21
N ILE A 31 11.69 -32.76 4.71
CA ILE A 31 12.87 -31.88 4.90
C ILE A 31 13.06 -31.59 6.38
N ALA A 32 12.01 -31.17 7.09
CA ALA A 32 12.10 -30.90 8.52
C ALA A 32 12.56 -32.12 9.33
N GLU A 33 12.07 -33.30 9.01
CA GLU A 33 12.46 -34.54 9.70
C GLU A 33 13.94 -34.94 9.45
N ARG A 34 14.49 -34.57 8.28
CA ARG A 34 15.90 -34.81 7.96
C ARG A 34 16.85 -33.86 8.70
N ILE A 35 16.53 -32.58 8.77
CA ILE A 35 17.45 -31.56 9.27
C ILE A 35 17.21 -31.13 10.70
N PHE A 36 16.04 -31.45 11.30
CA PHE A 36 15.69 -31.03 12.65
C PHE A 36 15.65 -32.21 13.62
N ARG A 37 16.38 -32.09 14.75
CA ARG A 37 16.40 -33.06 15.83
C ARG A 37 15.76 -32.46 17.07
N ARG A 38 14.64 -33.06 17.51
CA ARG A 38 13.92 -32.64 18.71
C ARG A 38 14.81 -32.83 19.97
N ALA A 39 14.75 -31.89 20.91
CA ALA A 39 15.48 -31.94 22.17
C ALA A 39 15.04 -33.15 23.04
N ARG A 40 13.74 -33.48 22.96
CA ARG A 40 13.24 -34.73 23.58
C ARG A 40 13.03 -35.74 22.47
N ALA A 41 13.74 -36.84 22.53
CA ALA A 41 13.57 -37.95 21.60
C ALA A 41 12.12 -38.44 21.62
N SER A 42 11.52 -38.58 20.45
CA SER A 42 10.17 -39.10 20.28
C SER A 42 10.11 -39.86 18.98
N GLN A 43 9.54 -41.09 19.05
CA GLN A 43 9.28 -41.92 17.85
C GLN A 43 8.02 -41.48 17.10
N HIS A 44 7.21 -40.58 17.67
CA HIS A 44 6.01 -40.09 16.99
C HIS A 44 6.38 -39.11 15.88
N PRO A 45 5.71 -39.12 14.72
CA PRO A 45 5.92 -38.16 13.66
C PRO A 45 5.61 -36.73 14.12
N LEU A 46 6.02 -35.75 13.33
CA LEU A 46 5.68 -34.33 13.54
C LEU A 46 4.17 -34.16 13.39
N ALA A 47 3.48 -33.78 14.46
CA ALA A 47 2.03 -33.48 14.41
C ALA A 47 1.77 -32.07 13.92
N SER A 48 0.58 -31.83 13.35
CA SER A 48 0.16 -30.51 12.90
C SER A 48 -0.13 -29.58 14.08
N HIS A 49 0.07 -28.27 13.88
CA HIS A 49 -0.19 -27.20 14.87
C HIS A 49 0.58 -27.44 16.18
N ARG A 50 1.84 -27.82 16.04
CA ARG A 50 2.75 -28.05 17.17
C ARG A 50 4.02 -27.25 17.02
N LEU A 51 4.58 -26.91 18.17
CA LEU A 51 5.88 -26.28 18.33
C LEU A 51 6.83 -27.27 18.97
N TYR A 52 7.99 -27.45 18.35
CA TYR A 52 9.05 -28.32 18.84
C TYR A 52 10.33 -27.54 19.07
N PHE A 53 10.95 -27.74 20.21
CA PHE A 53 12.31 -27.25 20.47
C PHE A 53 13.32 -28.30 20.06
N GLY A 54 14.42 -27.89 19.42
CA GLY A 54 15.44 -28.82 18.97
C GLY A 54 16.65 -28.13 18.35
N THR A 55 17.36 -28.87 17.52
CA THR A 55 18.55 -28.39 16.79
C THR A 55 18.37 -28.61 15.29
N ILE A 56 18.78 -27.61 14.52
CA ILE A 56 18.96 -27.76 13.09
C ILE A 56 20.37 -28.31 12.87
N ARG A 57 20.42 -29.40 12.13
CA ARG A 57 21.68 -30.14 11.90
C ARG A 57 21.79 -30.50 10.43
N ASP A 58 22.98 -30.34 9.91
CA ASP A 58 23.31 -30.85 8.57
C ASP A 58 23.37 -32.39 8.62
N PRO A 59 22.55 -33.11 7.85
CA PRO A 59 22.49 -34.57 7.88
C PRO A 59 23.77 -35.23 7.34
N GLU A 60 24.54 -34.58 6.46
CA GLU A 60 25.75 -35.14 5.86
C GLU A 60 26.97 -34.97 6.78
N THR A 61 27.13 -33.77 7.34
CA THR A 61 28.31 -33.44 8.18
C THR A 61 28.08 -33.67 9.66
N GLY A 62 26.81 -33.73 10.09
CA GLY A 62 26.42 -33.78 11.50
C GLY A 62 26.59 -32.45 12.25
N GLU A 63 27.03 -31.39 11.55
CA GLU A 63 27.20 -30.05 12.14
C GLU A 63 25.88 -29.49 12.65
N VAL A 64 25.89 -28.94 13.87
CA VAL A 64 24.77 -28.22 14.44
C VAL A 64 24.84 -26.76 13.96
N LEU A 65 23.84 -26.32 13.20
CA LEU A 65 23.77 -24.95 12.72
C LEU A 65 23.12 -24.03 13.75
N ASP A 66 22.02 -24.47 14.40
CA ASP A 66 21.33 -23.67 15.39
C ASP A 66 20.52 -24.52 16.38
N ARG A 67 20.14 -23.90 17.51
CA ARG A 67 19.08 -24.37 18.41
C ARG A 67 17.83 -23.53 18.11
N ALA A 68 16.80 -24.16 17.58
CA ALA A 68 15.66 -23.48 16.99
C ALA A 68 14.33 -24.07 17.48
N LEU A 69 13.27 -23.34 17.18
CA LEU A 69 11.91 -23.83 17.25
C LEU A 69 11.45 -24.25 15.84
N LEU A 70 10.69 -25.32 15.76
CA LEU A 70 10.02 -25.78 14.56
C LEU A 70 8.52 -25.73 14.78
N LEU A 71 7.80 -24.95 13.93
CA LEU A 71 6.36 -24.91 13.88
C LEU A 71 5.89 -25.71 12.67
N THR A 72 4.78 -26.42 12.82
CA THR A 72 4.31 -27.39 11.82
C THR A 72 2.81 -27.24 11.56
N PHE A 73 2.42 -27.24 10.28
CA PHE A 73 1.04 -27.08 9.81
C PHE A 73 0.78 -28.03 8.66
N ARG A 74 -0.17 -28.96 8.82
CA ARG A 74 -0.60 -29.87 7.76
C ARG A 74 -1.68 -29.24 6.90
N ALA A 75 -1.63 -29.57 5.62
CA ALA A 75 -2.70 -29.25 4.68
C ALA A 75 -4.04 -29.82 5.16
N PRO A 76 -5.16 -29.13 4.93
CA PRO A 76 -5.31 -27.81 4.33
C PRO A 76 -5.23 -26.65 5.38
N HIS A 77 -4.89 -26.95 6.64
CA HIS A 77 -4.92 -26.03 7.76
C HIS A 77 -3.56 -25.33 7.94
N SER A 78 -3.14 -24.58 6.92
CA SER A 78 -1.91 -23.78 6.89
C SER A 78 -2.15 -22.46 6.16
N TYR A 79 -1.16 -21.57 6.14
CA TYR A 79 -1.24 -20.31 5.42
C TYR A 79 -1.44 -20.51 3.91
N THR A 80 -0.66 -21.41 3.29
CA THR A 80 -0.73 -21.68 1.85
C THR A 80 -1.79 -22.72 1.47
N GLY A 81 -2.40 -23.40 2.46
CA GLY A 81 -3.23 -24.58 2.21
C GLY A 81 -2.44 -25.88 1.92
N GLU A 82 -1.10 -25.80 1.86
CA GLU A 82 -0.19 -26.93 1.69
C GLU A 82 0.38 -27.38 3.06
N ASP A 83 1.22 -28.44 3.08
CA ASP A 83 2.05 -28.73 4.23
C ASP A 83 3.07 -27.60 4.43
N VAL A 84 3.12 -27.01 5.63
CA VAL A 84 4.01 -25.89 5.95
C VAL A 84 4.80 -26.20 7.22
N VAL A 85 6.09 -25.87 7.20
CA VAL A 85 6.91 -25.82 8.40
C VAL A 85 7.63 -24.48 8.48
N GLU A 86 7.84 -23.99 9.70
CA GLU A 86 8.58 -22.76 9.97
C GLU A 86 9.69 -23.03 10.97
N PHE A 87 10.92 -22.69 10.58
CA PHE A 87 12.09 -22.73 11.45
C PHE A 87 12.31 -21.35 12.05
N SER A 88 12.06 -21.19 13.34
CA SER A 88 12.38 -19.97 14.08
C SER A 88 13.79 -20.10 14.66
N CYS A 89 14.73 -19.46 14.00
CA CYS A 89 16.16 -19.45 14.26
C CYS A 89 16.61 -18.17 14.95
N HIS A 90 17.87 -18.10 15.39
CA HIS A 90 18.49 -16.82 15.69
C HIS A 90 18.59 -15.96 14.42
N GLY A 91 18.34 -14.66 14.54
CA GLY A 91 18.18 -13.71 13.40
C GLY A 91 19.49 -13.20 12.81
N SER A 92 20.53 -14.06 12.70
CA SER A 92 21.75 -13.73 11.99
C SER A 92 21.58 -13.95 10.49
N PRO A 93 21.84 -12.95 9.61
CA PRO A 93 21.74 -13.11 8.16
C PRO A 93 22.61 -14.24 7.62
N LEU A 94 23.78 -14.46 8.20
CA LEU A 94 24.67 -15.57 7.82
C LEU A 94 24.05 -16.92 8.17
N LEU A 95 23.52 -17.05 9.40
CA LEU A 95 22.90 -18.29 9.87
C LEU A 95 21.66 -18.62 9.03
N LEU A 96 20.77 -17.68 8.82
CA LEU A 96 19.55 -17.87 8.03
C LEU A 96 19.89 -18.30 6.60
N ARG A 97 20.92 -17.72 6.00
CA ARG A 97 21.40 -18.12 4.67
C ARG A 97 21.91 -19.56 4.67
N ARG A 98 22.69 -19.98 5.66
CA ARG A 98 23.21 -21.35 5.76
C ARG A 98 22.07 -22.36 5.94
N VAL A 99 21.10 -22.08 6.81
CA VAL A 99 19.93 -22.95 7.00
C VAL A 99 19.07 -23.02 5.74
N LEU A 100 18.85 -21.90 5.06
CA LEU A 100 18.09 -21.86 3.81
C LEU A 100 18.77 -22.66 2.69
N GLN A 101 20.10 -22.55 2.56
CA GLN A 101 20.89 -23.35 1.61
C GLN A 101 20.80 -24.85 1.92
N LEU A 102 20.81 -25.22 3.20
CA LEU A 102 20.59 -26.61 3.63
C LEU A 102 19.21 -27.10 3.20
N ILE A 103 18.15 -26.31 3.44
CA ILE A 103 16.77 -26.65 3.05
C ILE A 103 16.65 -26.81 1.53
N TRP A 104 17.31 -25.98 0.73
CA TRP A 104 17.32 -26.10 -0.73
C TRP A 104 18.06 -27.37 -1.18
N ARG A 105 19.19 -27.72 -0.58
CA ARG A 105 19.92 -28.96 -0.85
C ARG A 105 19.06 -30.20 -0.55
N GLU A 106 18.20 -30.10 0.47
CA GLU A 106 17.29 -31.17 0.87
C GLU A 106 16.03 -31.28 -0.01
N GLY A 107 15.91 -30.48 -1.06
CA GLY A 107 14.88 -30.64 -2.10
C GLY A 107 13.81 -29.55 -2.17
N ALA A 108 13.95 -28.45 -1.42
CA ALA A 108 13.14 -27.25 -1.70
C ALA A 108 13.83 -26.39 -2.77
N ARG A 109 13.05 -25.54 -3.46
CA ARG A 109 13.61 -24.46 -4.27
C ARG A 109 13.40 -23.10 -3.62
N PRO A 110 14.13 -22.05 -4.03
CA PRO A 110 13.84 -20.69 -3.62
C PRO A 110 12.40 -20.28 -3.97
N ALA A 111 11.69 -19.66 -3.02
CA ALA A 111 10.41 -19.05 -3.28
C ALA A 111 10.59 -17.73 -4.06
N GLN A 112 9.67 -17.45 -4.98
CA GLN A 112 9.59 -16.15 -5.63
C GLN A 112 8.95 -15.11 -4.70
N PRO A 113 9.19 -13.80 -4.91
CA PRO A 113 8.51 -12.75 -4.14
C PRO A 113 6.98 -12.93 -4.18
N GLY A 114 6.34 -12.98 -3.00
CA GLY A 114 4.90 -13.14 -2.87
C GLY A 114 4.36 -14.56 -3.10
N GLU A 115 5.21 -15.56 -3.40
CA GLU A 115 4.77 -16.91 -3.81
C GLU A 115 3.95 -17.65 -2.74
N PHE A 116 4.23 -17.47 -1.46
CA PHE A 116 3.42 -18.08 -0.38
C PHE A 116 1.98 -17.56 -0.41
N THR A 117 1.80 -16.26 -0.58
CA THR A 117 0.46 -15.63 -0.70
C THR A 117 -0.23 -16.02 -2.00
N GLN A 118 0.52 -16.11 -3.10
CA GLN A 118 0.00 -16.63 -4.37
C GLN A 118 -0.53 -18.06 -4.23
N ARG A 119 0.19 -18.95 -3.54
CA ARG A 119 -0.29 -20.32 -3.26
C ARG A 119 -1.52 -20.32 -2.36
N ALA A 120 -1.56 -19.46 -1.35
CA ALA A 120 -2.76 -19.29 -0.53
C ALA A 120 -3.99 -18.90 -1.37
N PHE A 121 -3.83 -17.99 -2.31
CA PHE A 121 -4.88 -17.62 -3.27
C PHE A 121 -5.27 -18.79 -4.17
N LEU A 122 -4.32 -19.46 -4.82
CA LEU A 122 -4.58 -20.59 -5.73
C LEU A 122 -5.24 -21.78 -5.02
N ASN A 123 -4.96 -21.98 -3.73
CA ASN A 123 -5.56 -23.02 -2.91
C ASN A 123 -6.86 -22.56 -2.21
N GLY A 124 -7.42 -21.39 -2.57
CA GLY A 124 -8.69 -20.89 -2.06
C GLY A 124 -8.69 -20.49 -0.60
N LYS A 125 -7.51 -20.23 -0.01
CA LYS A 125 -7.37 -19.73 1.37
C LYS A 125 -7.67 -18.24 1.47
N LEU A 126 -7.32 -17.51 0.42
CA LEU A 126 -7.54 -16.08 0.25
C LEU A 126 -8.17 -15.83 -1.10
N ASP A 127 -8.99 -14.81 -1.22
CA ASP A 127 -9.35 -14.24 -2.52
C ASP A 127 -8.31 -13.21 -3.00
N LEU A 128 -8.45 -12.69 -4.22
CA LEU A 128 -7.46 -11.80 -4.82
C LEU A 128 -7.30 -10.51 -4.01
N ALA A 129 -8.41 -9.90 -3.57
CA ALA A 129 -8.38 -8.66 -2.77
C ALA A 129 -7.68 -8.88 -1.42
N GLN A 130 -7.94 -10.03 -0.78
CA GLN A 130 -7.26 -10.42 0.46
C GLN A 130 -5.76 -10.67 0.25
N ALA A 131 -5.39 -11.32 -0.86
CA ALA A 131 -4.00 -11.58 -1.20
C ALA A 131 -3.21 -10.27 -1.45
N GLU A 132 -3.80 -9.31 -2.16
CA GLU A 132 -3.21 -7.98 -2.34
C GLU A 132 -3.10 -7.22 -1.02
N ALA A 133 -4.11 -7.31 -0.16
CA ALA A 133 -4.11 -6.66 1.15
C ALA A 133 -2.98 -7.12 2.07
N VAL A 134 -2.44 -8.34 1.90
CA VAL A 134 -1.25 -8.80 2.66
C VAL A 134 -0.05 -7.88 2.41
N ALA A 135 0.19 -7.50 1.16
CA ALA A 135 1.29 -6.58 0.83
C ALA A 135 1.04 -5.17 1.39
N ASP A 136 -0.21 -4.71 1.38
CA ASP A 136 -0.60 -3.41 1.93
C ASP A 136 -0.44 -3.38 3.46
N LEU A 137 -0.80 -4.46 4.17
CA LEU A 137 -0.58 -4.61 5.61
C LEU A 137 0.91 -4.49 5.98
N ILE A 138 1.78 -5.15 5.22
CA ILE A 138 3.24 -5.12 5.45
C ILE A 138 3.82 -3.72 5.17
N ARG A 139 3.26 -3.00 4.20
CA ARG A 139 3.75 -1.69 3.76
C ARG A 139 3.09 -0.51 4.45
N ALA A 140 2.02 -0.73 5.22
CA ALA A 140 1.28 0.33 5.89
C ALA A 140 2.21 1.18 6.77
N ARG A 141 2.16 2.50 6.60
CA ARG A 141 2.96 3.50 7.33
C ARG A 141 2.09 4.40 8.20
N THR A 142 0.77 4.43 7.94
CA THR A 142 -0.20 5.20 8.71
C THR A 142 -1.30 4.29 9.26
N GLU A 143 -1.93 4.74 10.37
CA GLU A 143 -3.05 4.03 10.97
C GLU A 143 -4.22 3.83 9.98
N SER A 144 -4.47 4.82 9.12
CA SER A 144 -5.50 4.74 8.10
C SER A 144 -5.19 3.70 7.04
N GLN A 145 -3.92 3.60 6.60
CA GLN A 145 -3.47 2.53 5.69
C GLN A 145 -3.64 1.15 6.32
N LEU A 146 -3.21 1.01 7.59
CA LEU A 146 -3.32 -0.26 8.30
C LEU A 146 -4.78 -0.70 8.41
N ARG A 147 -5.69 0.20 8.80
CA ARG A 147 -7.14 -0.09 8.90
C ARG A 147 -7.74 -0.45 7.56
N ALA A 148 -7.40 0.27 6.49
CA ALA A 148 -7.89 -0.02 5.14
C ALA A 148 -7.41 -1.41 4.66
N ALA A 149 -6.14 -1.74 4.88
CA ALA A 149 -5.59 -3.04 4.52
C ALA A 149 -6.21 -4.19 5.35
N LEU A 150 -6.44 -3.99 6.66
CA LEU A 150 -7.15 -4.97 7.50
C LEU A 150 -8.58 -5.20 7.01
N TYR A 151 -9.32 -4.14 6.68
CA TYR A 151 -10.68 -4.24 6.14
C TYR A 151 -10.74 -5.08 4.86
N LEU A 152 -9.78 -4.89 3.94
CA LEU A 152 -9.67 -5.69 2.73
C LEU A 152 -9.27 -7.14 3.04
N HIS A 153 -8.28 -7.33 3.93
CA HIS A 153 -7.79 -8.65 4.32
C HIS A 153 -8.87 -9.51 5.00
N GLU A 154 -9.78 -8.89 5.76
CA GLU A 154 -10.95 -9.56 6.35
C GLU A 154 -12.02 -9.94 5.31
N GLY A 155 -11.82 -9.63 4.03
CA GLY A 155 -12.72 -9.97 2.92
C GLY A 155 -13.98 -9.11 2.84
N ALA A 156 -13.98 -7.91 3.41
CA ALA A 156 -15.15 -7.03 3.41
C ALA A 156 -15.56 -6.62 1.99
N LEU A 157 -14.59 -6.29 1.13
CA LEU A 157 -14.85 -5.99 -0.28
C LEU A 157 -15.50 -7.17 -1.00
N SER A 158 -14.95 -8.36 -0.82
CA SER A 158 -15.45 -9.59 -1.46
C SER A 158 -16.85 -9.95 -1.00
N ARG A 159 -17.19 -9.73 0.27
CA ARG A 159 -18.57 -9.89 0.76
C ARG A 159 -19.53 -8.92 0.08
N THR A 160 -19.17 -7.64 -0.02
CA THR A 160 -19.99 -6.63 -0.71
C THR A 160 -20.20 -6.98 -2.17
N VAL A 161 -19.14 -7.34 -2.89
CA VAL A 161 -19.23 -7.72 -4.32
C VAL A 161 -20.11 -8.97 -4.51
N ARG A 162 -19.98 -9.97 -3.64
CA ARG A 162 -20.86 -11.16 -3.69
C ARG A 162 -22.31 -10.79 -3.48
N GLN A 163 -22.65 -9.97 -2.48
CA GLN A 163 -24.03 -9.52 -2.24
C GLN A 163 -24.61 -8.84 -3.49
N LEU A 164 -23.86 -7.93 -4.12
CA LEU A 164 -24.27 -7.28 -5.37
C LEU A 164 -24.47 -8.28 -6.51
N SER A 165 -23.56 -9.24 -6.65
CA SER A 165 -23.65 -10.32 -7.62
C SER A 165 -24.85 -11.21 -7.41
N ASP A 166 -25.13 -11.64 -6.16
CA ASP A 166 -26.28 -12.48 -5.82
C ASP A 166 -27.59 -11.76 -6.09
N THR A 167 -27.66 -10.44 -5.80
CA THR A 167 -28.84 -9.62 -6.12
C THR A 167 -29.04 -9.54 -7.64
N LEU A 168 -27.98 -9.33 -8.41
CA LEU A 168 -28.05 -9.27 -9.88
C LEU A 168 -28.47 -10.62 -10.47
N LEU A 169 -27.93 -11.73 -9.95
CA LEU A 169 -28.33 -13.08 -10.36
C LEU A 169 -29.81 -13.36 -10.06
N ALA A 170 -30.31 -12.90 -8.91
CA ALA A 170 -31.72 -13.04 -8.57
C ALA A 170 -32.63 -12.25 -9.54
N LEU A 171 -32.23 -11.03 -9.92
CA LEU A 171 -32.93 -10.24 -10.94
C LEU A 171 -32.90 -10.92 -12.32
N LEU A 172 -31.75 -11.48 -12.71
CA LEU A 172 -31.62 -12.22 -13.96
C LEU A 172 -32.54 -13.45 -13.97
N ALA A 173 -32.57 -14.22 -12.88
CA ALA A 173 -33.42 -15.41 -12.75
C ALA A 173 -34.93 -15.05 -12.85
N GLN A 174 -35.35 -13.88 -12.31
CA GLN A 174 -36.73 -13.41 -12.47
C GLN A 174 -37.05 -13.16 -13.97
N VAL A 175 -36.15 -12.52 -14.71
CA VAL A 175 -36.34 -12.26 -16.14
C VAL A 175 -36.42 -13.57 -16.92
N GLU A 176 -35.49 -14.49 -16.70
CA GLU A 176 -35.46 -15.80 -17.37
C GLU A 176 -36.73 -16.62 -17.08
N ALA A 177 -37.13 -16.67 -15.81
CA ALA A 177 -38.36 -17.38 -15.41
C ALA A 177 -39.60 -16.78 -16.09
N THR A 178 -39.71 -15.45 -16.20
CA THR A 178 -40.83 -14.78 -16.88
C THR A 178 -40.85 -15.08 -18.38
N ILE A 179 -39.66 -15.23 -19.02
CA ILE A 179 -39.59 -15.58 -20.45
C ILE A 179 -39.97 -17.05 -20.68
N ASP A 180 -39.46 -17.97 -19.87
CA ASP A 180 -39.62 -19.42 -20.09
C ASP A 180 -41.00 -19.92 -19.61
N PHE A 181 -41.58 -19.29 -18.59
CA PHE A 181 -42.81 -19.74 -17.92
C PHE A 181 -43.87 -18.64 -17.81
N SER A 182 -43.99 -17.80 -18.85
CA SER A 182 -44.92 -16.64 -18.85
C SER A 182 -46.37 -16.97 -18.55
N GLU A 183 -46.82 -18.17 -18.98
CA GLU A 183 -48.22 -18.64 -18.72
C GLU A 183 -48.46 -19.05 -17.27
N GLU A 184 -47.42 -19.47 -16.53
CA GLU A 184 -47.52 -19.98 -15.16
C GLU A 184 -47.19 -18.88 -14.12
N ILE A 185 -46.22 -18.02 -14.40
CA ILE A 185 -45.69 -17.03 -13.46
C ILE A 185 -46.32 -15.64 -13.69
N GLY A 186 -46.82 -15.39 -14.91
CA GLY A 186 -47.37 -14.09 -15.29
C GLY A 186 -46.30 -13.11 -15.77
N GLU A 187 -46.69 -11.84 -15.93
CA GLU A 187 -45.78 -10.79 -16.41
C GLU A 187 -44.87 -10.29 -15.27
N LEU A 188 -43.66 -9.89 -15.64
CA LEU A 188 -42.68 -9.26 -14.75
C LEU A 188 -43.27 -7.92 -14.22
N ASP A 189 -43.25 -7.73 -12.90
CA ASP A 189 -43.54 -6.43 -12.30
C ASP A 189 -42.38 -5.48 -12.64
N ARG A 190 -42.57 -4.70 -13.70
CA ARG A 190 -41.55 -3.79 -14.25
C ARG A 190 -41.15 -2.69 -13.30
N ASP A 191 -42.08 -2.18 -12.48
CA ASP A 191 -41.83 -1.09 -11.55
C ASP A 191 -41.00 -1.58 -10.34
N ALA A 192 -41.35 -2.73 -9.81
CA ALA A 192 -40.59 -3.37 -8.73
C ALA A 192 -39.18 -3.76 -9.23
N PHE A 193 -39.08 -4.31 -10.44
CA PHE A 193 -37.78 -4.66 -11.05
C PHE A 193 -36.90 -3.43 -11.32
N ALA A 194 -37.47 -2.34 -11.89
CA ALA A 194 -36.74 -1.10 -12.13
C ALA A 194 -36.24 -0.47 -10.82
N THR A 195 -37.04 -0.54 -9.76
CA THR A 195 -36.66 -0.05 -8.43
C THR A 195 -35.45 -0.82 -7.89
N GLN A 196 -35.48 -2.16 -7.91
CA GLN A 196 -34.39 -3.01 -7.44
C GLN A 196 -33.09 -2.79 -8.27
N LEU A 197 -33.21 -2.62 -9.59
CA LEU A 197 -32.08 -2.33 -10.45
C LEU A 197 -31.46 -0.96 -10.14
N SER A 198 -32.30 0.06 -9.89
CA SER A 198 -31.85 1.40 -9.50
C SER A 198 -31.15 1.41 -8.13
N GLU A 199 -31.63 0.63 -7.17
CA GLU A 199 -30.98 0.46 -5.88
C GLU A 199 -29.60 -0.21 -6.02
N LEU A 200 -29.51 -1.26 -6.86
CA LEU A 200 -28.24 -1.93 -7.16
C LEU A 200 -27.25 -0.98 -7.82
N GLN A 201 -27.69 -0.18 -8.79
CA GLN A 201 -26.88 0.83 -9.44
C GLN A 201 -26.34 1.85 -8.42
N THR A 202 -27.20 2.35 -7.53
CA THR A 202 -26.81 3.29 -6.46
C THR A 202 -25.73 2.70 -5.55
N GLN A 203 -25.87 1.43 -5.16
CA GLN A 203 -24.87 0.74 -4.33
C GLN A 203 -23.53 0.59 -5.05
N LEU A 204 -23.53 0.27 -6.35
CA LEU A 204 -22.33 0.20 -7.17
C LEU A 204 -21.64 1.56 -7.31
N GLU A 205 -22.39 2.63 -7.54
CA GLU A 205 -21.86 3.99 -7.62
C GLU A 205 -21.21 4.43 -6.30
N GLN A 206 -21.85 4.12 -5.17
CA GLN A 206 -21.27 4.37 -3.85
C GLN A 206 -19.98 3.58 -3.62
N LEU A 207 -19.93 2.32 -4.05
CA LEU A 207 -18.72 1.51 -3.95
C LEU A 207 -17.58 2.10 -4.79
N LEU A 208 -17.86 2.56 -6.00
CA LEU A 208 -16.89 3.21 -6.89
C LEU A 208 -16.35 4.52 -6.30
N MET A 209 -17.23 5.35 -5.69
CA MET A 209 -16.79 6.58 -5.00
C MET A 209 -15.85 6.27 -3.83
N ARG A 210 -16.19 5.25 -3.01
CA ARG A 210 -15.34 4.80 -1.91
C ARG A 210 -14.00 4.23 -2.41
N ALA A 211 -14.00 3.50 -3.52
CA ALA A 211 -12.78 2.94 -4.11
C ALA A 211 -11.79 4.03 -4.55
N ARG A 212 -12.27 5.16 -5.10
CA ARG A 212 -11.42 6.31 -5.45
C ARG A 212 -10.73 6.91 -4.22
N SER A 213 -11.48 7.12 -3.15
CA SER A 213 -10.93 7.63 -1.88
C SER A 213 -10.00 6.60 -1.22
N GLY A 214 -10.34 5.30 -1.29
CA GLY A 214 -9.51 4.21 -0.77
C GLY A 214 -8.15 4.12 -1.47
N ARG A 215 -8.08 4.40 -2.77
CA ARG A 215 -6.82 4.44 -3.51
C ARG A 215 -5.87 5.52 -2.97
N LEU A 216 -6.38 6.72 -2.70
CA LEU A 216 -5.58 7.80 -2.12
C LEU A 216 -5.06 7.46 -0.72
N LEU A 217 -5.86 6.76 0.10
CA LEU A 217 -5.40 6.27 1.40
C LEU A 217 -4.32 5.19 1.28
N ARG A 218 -4.44 4.29 0.29
CA ARG A 218 -3.50 3.18 0.06
C ARG A 218 -2.16 3.65 -0.50
N GLU A 219 -2.21 4.41 -1.61
CA GLU A 219 -1.03 4.84 -2.35
C GLU A 219 -0.43 6.13 -1.82
N GLY A 220 -1.20 6.91 -1.06
CA GLY A 220 -0.90 8.27 -0.68
C GLY A 220 -1.24 9.26 -1.79
N VAL A 221 -1.32 10.54 -1.42
CA VAL A 221 -1.48 11.65 -2.37
C VAL A 221 -0.10 12.02 -2.90
N ARG A 222 0.11 11.86 -4.18
CA ARG A 222 1.37 12.22 -4.84
C ARG A 222 1.41 13.71 -5.10
N VAL A 223 2.40 14.39 -4.56
CA VAL A 223 2.54 15.85 -4.63
C VAL A 223 3.82 16.21 -5.36
N ALA A 224 3.73 17.05 -6.39
CA ALA A 224 4.90 17.66 -7.00
C ALA A 224 5.02 19.12 -6.56
N ILE A 225 6.22 19.52 -6.08
CA ILE A 225 6.54 20.88 -5.68
C ILE A 225 7.25 21.55 -6.85
N VAL A 226 6.63 22.57 -7.43
CA VAL A 226 7.12 23.30 -8.59
C VAL A 226 7.33 24.78 -8.27
N GLY A 227 8.16 25.47 -9.04
CA GLY A 227 8.47 26.89 -8.85
C GLY A 227 9.90 27.23 -9.25
N ARG A 228 10.20 28.51 -9.40
CA ARG A 228 11.54 29.01 -9.77
C ARG A 228 12.64 28.56 -8.78
N PRO A 229 13.91 28.60 -9.19
CA PRO A 229 15.02 28.48 -8.23
C PRO A 229 14.92 29.50 -7.10
N ASN A 230 15.36 29.16 -5.91
CA ASN A 230 15.47 30.03 -4.72
C ASN A 230 14.14 30.60 -4.15
N VAL A 231 12.96 30.15 -4.60
CA VAL A 231 11.69 30.53 -3.97
C VAL A 231 11.43 29.81 -2.64
N GLY A 232 12.29 28.85 -2.25
CA GLY A 232 12.21 28.15 -0.97
C GLY A 232 11.49 26.81 -1.02
N LYS A 233 11.47 26.11 -2.16
CA LYS A 233 10.90 24.77 -2.30
C LYS A 233 11.49 23.77 -1.30
N SER A 234 12.82 23.74 -1.18
CA SER A 234 13.53 22.84 -0.24
C SER A 234 13.23 23.19 1.22
N SER A 235 13.08 24.49 1.54
CA SER A 235 12.72 24.93 2.88
C SER A 235 11.31 24.52 3.23
N LEU A 236 10.36 24.64 2.30
CA LEU A 236 8.98 24.17 2.47
C LEU A 236 8.95 22.66 2.69
N LEU A 237 9.66 21.87 1.86
CA LEU A 237 9.75 20.43 2.02
C LEU A 237 10.31 20.05 3.39
N ASN A 238 11.42 20.68 3.80
CA ASN A 238 12.04 20.41 5.11
C ASN A 238 11.11 20.75 6.27
N ALA A 239 10.33 21.84 6.18
CA ALA A 239 9.34 22.19 7.17
C ALA A 239 8.22 21.15 7.26
N LEU A 240 7.67 20.72 6.12
CA LEU A 240 6.64 19.67 6.05
C LEU A 240 7.15 18.34 6.61
N LEU A 241 8.40 17.97 6.35
CA LEU A 241 9.03 16.75 6.88
C LEU A 241 9.37 16.87 8.37
N GLY A 242 9.56 18.07 8.88
CA GLY A 242 9.96 18.33 10.29
C GLY A 242 8.82 18.18 11.28
N GLU A 243 7.60 18.52 10.90
CA GLU A 243 6.44 18.57 11.81
C GLU A 243 5.76 17.20 12.01
N ASP A 244 5.77 16.31 10.99
CA ASP A 244 5.07 15.03 11.07
C ASP A 244 5.88 13.88 10.42
N ARG A 245 7.04 13.57 10.96
CA ARG A 245 7.82 12.41 10.50
C ARG A 245 7.08 11.10 10.78
N ALA A 246 6.35 10.57 9.80
CA ALA A 246 6.22 9.13 9.70
C ALA A 246 7.62 8.55 9.45
N ILE A 247 8.05 7.61 10.29
CA ILE A 247 9.36 6.95 10.23
C ILE A 247 9.55 6.38 8.81
N VAL A 248 10.27 7.09 7.97
CA VAL A 248 10.66 6.62 6.64
C VAL A 248 11.90 5.77 6.82
N THR A 249 11.74 4.47 6.99
CA THR A 249 12.83 3.52 6.79
C THR A 249 12.99 3.28 5.29
N PRO A 250 14.16 3.55 4.69
CA PRO A 250 14.39 3.19 3.30
C PRO A 250 14.26 1.66 3.17
N ILE A 251 13.36 1.20 2.30
CA ILE A 251 13.26 -0.22 1.97
C ILE A 251 14.48 -0.54 1.09
N PRO A 252 15.39 -1.43 1.51
CA PRO A 252 16.48 -1.86 0.65
C PRO A 252 15.90 -2.60 -0.56
N GLY A 253 16.13 -2.09 -1.77
CA GLY A 253 15.73 -2.75 -3.02
C GLY A 253 14.91 -1.89 -4.00
N THR A 254 14.42 -0.71 -3.61
CA THR A 254 13.66 0.19 -4.50
C THR A 254 14.50 1.36 -5.05
N THR A 255 15.81 1.31 -4.94
CA THR A 255 16.76 2.41 -5.19
C THR A 255 17.08 2.66 -6.68
N ARG A 256 16.21 2.36 -7.63
CA ARG A 256 16.44 2.74 -9.04
C ARG A 256 15.49 3.79 -9.58
N ASP A 257 14.39 4.10 -8.90
CA ASP A 257 13.41 5.09 -9.36
C ASP A 257 13.15 6.11 -8.24
N LEU A 258 13.30 7.41 -8.56
CA LEU A 258 12.90 8.63 -7.86
C LEU A 258 12.99 8.56 -6.31
N ILE A 259 13.82 9.41 -5.72
CA ILE A 259 13.86 9.61 -4.26
C ILE A 259 12.51 10.22 -3.86
N GLU A 260 11.63 9.40 -3.31
CA GLU A 260 10.33 9.80 -2.76
C GLU A 260 10.49 10.03 -1.25
N GLU A 261 10.10 11.20 -0.78
CA GLU A 261 9.93 11.47 0.65
C GLU A 261 8.45 11.44 0.99
N ALA A 262 8.10 10.85 2.13
CA ALA A 262 6.72 10.72 2.54
C ALA A 262 6.50 11.21 3.98
N PHE A 263 5.40 11.91 4.19
CA PHE A 263 4.90 12.34 5.49
C PHE A 263 3.38 12.12 5.54
N GLN A 264 2.72 12.42 6.64
CA GLN A 264 1.27 12.28 6.74
C GLN A 264 0.61 13.59 7.16
N ILE A 265 -0.57 13.84 6.63
CA ILE A 265 -1.46 14.91 7.08
C ILE A 265 -2.78 14.28 7.52
N GLN A 266 -3.14 14.40 8.79
CA GLN A 266 -4.37 13.81 9.36
C GLN A 266 -4.54 12.30 9.04
N GLY A 267 -3.44 11.56 9.04
CA GLY A 267 -3.43 10.13 8.74
C GLY A 267 -3.44 9.79 7.24
N VAL A 268 -3.51 10.76 6.33
CA VAL A 268 -3.39 10.55 4.89
C VAL A 268 -1.91 10.64 4.51
N PRO A 269 -1.35 9.60 3.84
CA PRO A 269 0.04 9.64 3.38
C PRO A 269 0.19 10.66 2.24
N ILE A 270 1.24 11.47 2.31
CA ILE A 270 1.65 12.41 1.27
C ILE A 270 3.01 11.96 0.74
N VAL A 271 3.10 11.73 -0.55
CA VAL A 271 4.34 11.31 -1.23
C VAL A 271 4.83 12.44 -2.11
N VAL A 272 5.97 13.03 -1.77
CA VAL A 272 6.56 14.11 -2.55
C VAL A 272 7.45 13.51 -3.64
N LEU A 273 7.11 13.82 -4.89
CA LEU A 273 7.82 13.35 -6.07
C LEU A 273 9.02 14.26 -6.38
N ASP A 274 10.13 13.66 -6.84
CA ASP A 274 11.35 14.35 -7.30
C ASP A 274 12.03 15.24 -6.24
N THR A 275 12.24 14.69 -5.04
CA THR A 275 12.97 15.41 -3.99
C THR A 275 14.46 15.64 -4.31
N ALA A 276 15.03 14.92 -5.29
CA ALA A 276 16.41 15.11 -5.74
C ALA A 276 16.63 16.49 -6.43
N GLY A 277 15.64 16.98 -7.18
CA GLY A 277 15.65 18.32 -7.76
C GLY A 277 15.42 19.44 -6.72
N LEU A 278 14.99 19.08 -5.51
CA LEU A 278 14.77 20.02 -4.40
C LEU A 278 15.98 20.15 -3.47
N ARG A 279 16.92 19.19 -3.49
CA ARG A 279 18.18 19.27 -2.75
C ARG A 279 19.20 19.96 -3.63
N GLU A 280 19.73 21.08 -3.16
CA GLU A 280 20.78 21.84 -3.85
C GLU A 280 22.00 20.93 -4.09
N CYS A 281 22.14 20.43 -5.32
CA CYS A 281 23.39 19.87 -5.83
C CYS A 281 24.06 20.92 -6.73
N PRO A 282 25.31 21.32 -6.48
CA PRO A 282 25.99 22.34 -7.26
C PRO A 282 26.58 21.78 -8.57
N ASP A 283 25.93 20.90 -9.29
CA ASP A 283 26.49 20.32 -10.53
C ASP A 283 25.55 20.56 -11.74
N PRO A 284 26.12 20.91 -12.93
CA PRO A 284 25.40 21.47 -14.06
C PRO A 284 24.76 20.40 -14.97
N VAL A 285 23.68 19.74 -14.50
CA VAL A 285 22.87 18.87 -15.37
C VAL A 285 21.44 19.41 -15.42
N GLU A 286 21.29 20.67 -15.87
CA GLU A 286 19.98 21.34 -16.01
C GLU A 286 18.99 20.57 -16.88
N GLN A 287 19.42 19.86 -17.91
CA GLN A 287 18.54 19.13 -18.82
C GLN A 287 17.90 17.89 -18.17
N ILE A 288 18.60 17.18 -17.28
CA ILE A 288 18.06 16.01 -16.58
C ILE A 288 17.03 16.45 -15.53
N GLY A 289 17.17 17.64 -14.96
CA GLY A 289 16.21 18.21 -14.00
C GLY A 289 14.84 18.53 -14.64
N ILE A 290 14.83 19.01 -15.87
CA ILE A 290 13.58 19.40 -16.58
C ILE A 290 12.74 18.15 -16.91
N GLU A 291 13.34 17.08 -17.43
CA GLU A 291 12.62 15.84 -17.73
C GLU A 291 12.05 15.19 -16.46
N ARG A 292 12.77 15.21 -15.35
CA ARG A 292 12.31 14.68 -14.06
C ARG A 292 11.13 15.48 -13.52
N THR A 293 11.21 16.80 -13.59
CA THR A 293 10.11 17.67 -13.16
C THR A 293 8.85 17.44 -14.00
N HIS A 294 8.97 17.26 -15.32
CA HIS A 294 7.83 16.92 -16.17
C HIS A 294 7.20 15.58 -15.78
N ARG A 295 7.99 14.54 -15.55
CA ARG A 295 7.49 13.24 -15.09
C ARG A 295 6.82 13.34 -13.71
N ALA A 296 7.40 14.10 -12.79
CA ALA A 296 6.80 14.33 -11.48
C ALA A 296 5.44 15.03 -11.61
N ILE A 297 5.32 16.04 -12.47
CA ILE A 297 4.06 16.74 -12.77
C ILE A 297 3.03 15.76 -13.37
N GLU A 298 3.43 14.89 -14.30
CA GLU A 298 2.54 13.90 -14.92
C GLU A 298 1.97 12.91 -13.91
N HIS A 299 2.78 12.47 -12.94
CA HIS A 299 2.39 11.45 -11.95
C HIS A 299 1.79 12.03 -10.66
N ALA A 300 1.83 13.33 -10.47
CA ALA A 300 1.27 13.98 -9.28
C ALA A 300 -0.27 14.01 -9.31
N ASP A 301 -0.86 13.81 -8.13
CA ASP A 301 -2.29 14.02 -7.89
C ASP A 301 -2.59 15.47 -7.50
N LEU A 302 -1.58 16.19 -6.97
CA LEU A 302 -1.66 17.59 -6.54
C LEU A 302 -0.35 18.33 -6.87
N LEU A 303 -0.44 19.56 -7.33
CA LEU A 303 0.70 20.43 -7.61
C LEU A 303 0.78 21.54 -6.56
N LEU A 304 1.96 21.71 -5.93
CA LEU A 304 2.26 22.86 -5.07
C LEU A 304 3.16 23.83 -5.86
N MET A 305 2.59 24.93 -6.33
CA MET A 305 3.36 26.00 -6.97
C MET A 305 3.86 26.97 -5.92
N VAL A 306 5.17 27.01 -5.70
CA VAL A 306 5.81 27.89 -4.71
C VAL A 306 6.29 29.16 -5.38
N CYS A 307 5.83 30.30 -4.88
CA CYS A 307 6.22 31.65 -5.32
C CYS A 307 6.80 32.46 -4.17
N ASP A 308 7.70 33.38 -4.47
CA ASP A 308 8.28 34.32 -3.51
C ASP A 308 7.33 35.52 -3.33
N LEU A 309 6.77 35.69 -2.13
CA LEU A 309 5.84 36.78 -1.85
C LEU A 309 6.50 38.15 -1.96
N SER A 310 7.81 38.25 -1.66
CA SER A 310 8.55 39.52 -1.70
C SER A 310 8.71 40.07 -3.14
N GLU A 311 8.69 39.19 -4.14
CA GLU A 311 8.80 39.55 -5.56
C GLU A 311 7.43 39.60 -6.27
N GLY A 312 6.40 39.01 -5.65
CA GLY A 312 5.09 38.82 -6.27
C GLY A 312 5.10 37.79 -7.41
N LEU A 313 4.04 37.77 -8.21
CA LEU A 313 3.94 36.85 -9.36
C LEU A 313 4.71 37.40 -10.56
N THR A 314 5.88 36.86 -10.82
CA THR A 314 6.76 37.28 -11.93
C THR A 314 6.33 36.65 -13.27
N GLU A 315 6.90 37.13 -14.39
CA GLU A 315 6.65 36.52 -15.71
C GLU A 315 7.12 35.08 -15.79
N ALA A 316 8.24 34.74 -15.13
CA ALA A 316 8.74 33.37 -15.06
C ALA A 316 7.79 32.46 -14.28
N ASP A 317 7.16 32.91 -13.19
CA ASP A 317 6.14 32.15 -12.48
C ASP A 317 4.91 31.92 -13.34
N ARG A 318 4.49 32.94 -14.10
CA ARG A 318 3.37 32.83 -15.05
C ARG A 318 3.65 31.84 -16.17
N ALA A 319 4.90 31.83 -16.69
CA ALA A 319 5.32 30.87 -17.68
C ALA A 319 5.26 29.42 -17.14
N ILE A 320 5.73 29.18 -15.91
CA ILE A 320 5.62 27.86 -15.24
C ILE A 320 4.13 27.49 -15.08
N LEU A 321 3.30 28.39 -14.56
CA LEU A 321 1.86 28.14 -14.37
C LEU A 321 1.14 27.79 -15.68
N ALA A 322 1.55 28.40 -16.80
CA ALA A 322 0.99 28.11 -18.12
C ALA A 322 1.38 26.72 -18.67
N THR A 323 2.48 26.13 -18.19
CA THR A 323 2.91 24.78 -18.58
C THR A 323 2.27 23.68 -17.74
N LEU A 324 1.65 24.01 -16.59
CA LEU A 324 1.02 23.03 -15.72
C LEU A 324 -0.31 22.52 -16.30
N PRO A 325 -0.59 21.21 -16.23
CA PRO A 325 -1.85 20.62 -16.70
C PRO A 325 -3.07 21.28 -16.04
N ALA A 326 -4.05 21.71 -16.87
CA ALA A 326 -5.23 22.42 -16.38
C ALA A 326 -6.20 21.54 -15.56
N ASP A 327 -6.17 20.25 -15.80
CA ASP A 327 -7.00 19.22 -15.17
C ASP A 327 -6.53 18.79 -13.79
N LYS A 328 -5.30 19.17 -13.39
CA LYS A 328 -4.75 18.79 -12.09
C LYS A 328 -5.03 19.85 -11.03
N PRO A 329 -5.46 19.42 -9.82
CA PRO A 329 -5.56 20.30 -8.66
C PRO A 329 -4.22 20.96 -8.36
N ARG A 330 -4.25 22.26 -8.04
CA ARG A 330 -3.06 23.02 -7.72
C ARG A 330 -3.29 23.97 -6.55
N ILE A 331 -2.27 24.12 -5.70
CA ILE A 331 -2.22 25.08 -4.62
C ILE A 331 -1.07 26.05 -4.90
N LEU A 332 -1.35 27.35 -4.85
CA LEU A 332 -0.32 28.36 -4.91
C LEU A 332 0.17 28.67 -3.49
N VAL A 333 1.45 28.50 -3.24
CA VAL A 333 2.10 28.72 -1.96
C VAL A 333 2.93 29.99 -2.04
N TRP A 334 2.55 31.00 -1.28
CA TRP A 334 3.31 32.24 -1.10
C TRP A 334 4.32 32.06 0.02
N ASN A 335 5.58 31.88 -0.34
CA ASN A 335 6.68 31.71 0.61
C ASN A 335 7.35 33.04 0.94
N LYS A 336 8.19 33.07 1.97
CA LYS A 336 8.94 34.22 2.46
C LYS A 336 8.04 35.39 2.92
N ALA A 337 6.89 35.07 3.48
CA ALA A 337 5.93 36.04 3.98
C ALA A 337 6.48 36.93 5.13
N ASP A 338 7.50 36.43 5.82
CA ASP A 338 8.25 37.12 6.84
C ASP A 338 9.04 38.35 6.33
N LEU A 339 9.36 38.37 5.02
CA LEU A 339 10.09 39.44 4.38
C LEU A 339 9.20 40.61 3.90
N VAL A 340 7.87 40.45 3.96
CA VAL A 340 6.93 41.45 3.43
C VAL A 340 6.08 42.01 4.56
N PRO A 341 6.03 43.35 4.78
CA PRO A 341 5.06 43.94 5.70
C PRO A 341 3.65 43.60 5.24
N PHE A 342 2.77 43.32 6.22
CA PHE A 342 1.39 42.82 6.02
C PHE A 342 0.67 43.50 4.85
N ALA A 343 0.65 42.84 3.69
CA ALA A 343 -0.04 43.28 2.47
C ALA A 343 -1.10 42.23 2.05
N PRO A 344 -2.22 42.63 1.47
CA PRO A 344 -3.19 41.68 0.95
C PRO A 344 -2.52 40.78 -0.12
N LEU A 345 -2.82 39.48 -0.07
CA LEU A 345 -2.27 38.50 -1.01
C LEU A 345 -2.56 38.91 -2.48
N PRO A 346 -1.59 38.76 -3.37
CA PRO A 346 -1.79 39.04 -4.80
C PRO A 346 -2.93 38.19 -5.36
N GLN A 347 -3.83 38.82 -6.13
CA GLN A 347 -4.91 38.12 -6.80
C GLN A 347 -4.35 37.29 -7.97
N VAL A 348 -4.64 36.01 -7.96
CA VAL A 348 -4.33 35.10 -9.10
C VAL A 348 -5.44 35.27 -10.13
N PRO A 349 -5.12 35.51 -11.41
CA PRO A 349 -6.14 35.58 -12.45
C PRO A 349 -6.90 34.24 -12.55
N PRO A 350 -8.24 34.26 -12.73
CA PRO A 350 -9.01 33.04 -12.85
C PRO A 350 -8.52 32.23 -14.06
N THR A 351 -8.24 30.94 -13.83
CA THR A 351 -8.00 29.99 -14.93
C THR A 351 -9.33 29.76 -15.62
N SER A 352 -9.38 29.99 -16.93
CA SER A 352 -10.55 29.73 -17.77
C SER A 352 -10.92 28.23 -17.69
N GLY A 353 -11.96 27.90 -16.92
CA GLY A 353 -12.56 26.58 -16.84
C GLY A 353 -12.53 25.98 -15.42
N GLY A 354 -13.59 26.23 -14.64
CA GLY A 354 -13.82 25.54 -13.38
C GLY A 354 -14.69 26.36 -12.42
N ASP A 355 -15.79 25.79 -12.02
CA ASP A 355 -16.82 26.33 -11.13
C ASP A 355 -16.26 26.97 -9.84
N GLN A 356 -16.89 28.08 -9.46
CA GLN A 356 -16.64 28.78 -8.21
C GLN A 356 -16.97 27.89 -7.00
N ALA A 357 -15.95 27.43 -6.30
CA ALA A 357 -16.12 26.91 -4.96
C ALA A 357 -16.36 28.12 -4.03
N THR A 358 -17.60 28.35 -3.63
CA THR A 358 -17.98 29.28 -2.58
C THR A 358 -17.49 28.74 -1.25
N GLY A 359 -16.44 29.35 -0.70
CA GLY A 359 -16.03 29.11 0.68
C GLY A 359 -17.10 29.62 1.66
N PRO A 360 -17.16 29.09 2.89
CA PRO A 360 -18.12 29.53 3.89
C PRO A 360 -17.88 30.99 4.26
N PRO A 361 -18.96 31.78 4.57
CA PRO A 361 -18.82 33.20 4.93
C PRO A 361 -18.06 33.34 6.24
N ALA A 362 -17.10 34.24 6.25
CA ALA A 362 -16.37 34.62 7.44
C ALA A 362 -17.35 35.25 8.46
N ASP A 363 -17.50 34.60 9.62
CA ASP A 363 -18.26 35.09 10.76
C ASP A 363 -17.55 36.32 11.33
N ARG A 364 -18.16 37.50 11.09
CA ARG A 364 -17.76 38.75 11.72
C ARG A 364 -18.35 38.80 13.13
N GLY A 365 -17.65 38.18 14.09
CA GLY A 365 -17.95 38.42 15.51
C GLY A 365 -17.80 39.89 15.87
N SER A 366 -18.93 40.59 16.04
CA SER A 366 -19.01 41.91 16.62
C SER A 366 -18.66 41.84 18.09
N LEU A 367 -17.49 42.39 18.46
CA LEU A 367 -17.18 42.74 19.84
C LEU A 367 -18.05 43.97 20.21
N GLN A 368 -19.12 43.74 20.97
CA GLN A 368 -19.77 44.80 21.73
C GLN A 368 -19.02 45.02 23.05
N GLU A 369 -18.48 46.22 23.21
CA GLU A 369 -18.11 46.76 24.47
C GLU A 369 -19.34 46.94 25.36
N GLY A 370 -19.34 46.40 26.57
CA GLY A 370 -20.31 46.58 27.59
C GLY A 370 -19.59 46.89 28.88
N GLY A 371 -19.46 48.18 29.22
CA GLY A 371 -19.06 48.63 30.55
C GLY A 371 -20.26 48.55 31.50
N SER A 372 -19.97 48.16 32.70
CA SER A 372 -20.38 48.64 34.02
C SER A 372 -19.90 47.66 35.08
#